data_e7f06f8bb9a684cb4b228fc7f8ccf67a
#
_entry.id   e7f06f8bb9a684cb4b228fc7f8ccf67a
#
_cell.length_a   1.000
_cell.length_b   1.000
_cell.length_c   1.000
_cell.angle_alpha   90.00
_cell.angle_beta   90.00
_cell.angle_gamma   90.00
#
_symmetry.space_group_name_H-M   'P 1'
#
loop_
_entity.id
_entity.type
_entity.pdbx_description
1 polymer ?
#
loop_
_entity_poly.entity_id
_entity_poly.type
_entity_poly.pdbx_seq_one_letter_code
_entity_poly.pdbx_strand_id
1 'polypeptide(L)'
;MPIYGTRPEAIKVAPIVKALQADERFECVVTVTGQHREMLDQVNELFGIVPDHDLNIIQPRQTLNGVFARTLDGLDAVLEQERPDAVVVQGDTTTSTAGAVAAFNRGIPVVHAEAGLRSFDILSPFPEEANRKITSQISALHLPPTTVSRDNLLREAVAAEDIYVTGNTVIDALLEAVSHQVPFEDERLAELEASGRRVVLVTTHRRENQGDAMRGVGRALARLAADHPEVTFVLPAHRNPVVREAILPEIEGRENVLVTEPLAYGEFTHLLSVATVVLTDSGGVQEEAPSLGKPVLVMRENTERPEAVTAGTVRLIGTDEEVVVTEVTRLLTDEAAYTAMSQAVNPYGDGRAAERTVSAIAELLGVGERMPEFAPDDRG
;
A
#
# COMPACT_ATOMS: atom_id res chain seq x y z
N MET A 1 -6.21 -16.73 -12.32
CA MET A 1 -5.94 -15.54 -13.15
C MET A 1 -6.01 -14.28 -12.29
N PRO A 2 -4.88 -13.66 -11.90
CA PRO A 2 -4.88 -12.32 -11.30
C PRO A 2 -5.21 -11.23 -12.33
N ILE A 3 -6.06 -10.26 -11.93
CA ILE A 3 -6.48 -9.13 -12.77
C ILE A 3 -6.21 -7.83 -12.01
N TYR A 4 -5.43 -6.91 -12.60
CA TYR A 4 -5.13 -5.62 -12.00
C TYR A 4 -4.83 -4.56 -13.06
N GLY A 5 -4.89 -3.27 -12.70
CA GLY A 5 -4.75 -2.19 -13.68
C GLY A 5 -4.11 -0.93 -13.18
N THR A 6 -3.85 -0.80 -11.87
CA THR A 6 -3.25 0.38 -11.26
C THR A 6 -1.96 0.01 -10.52
N ARG A 7 -1.11 1.01 -10.26
CA ARG A 7 0.13 0.80 -9.49
C ARG A 7 -0.10 0.22 -8.10
N PRO A 8 -1.04 0.71 -7.28
CA PRO A 8 -1.28 0.14 -5.96
C PRO A 8 -1.72 -1.33 -5.99
N GLU A 9 -2.55 -1.71 -6.99
CA GLU A 9 -2.92 -3.11 -7.20
C GLU A 9 -1.71 -3.93 -7.58
N ALA A 10 -0.91 -3.48 -8.56
CA ALA A 10 0.28 -4.20 -9.02
C ALA A 10 1.25 -4.53 -7.89
N ILE A 11 1.54 -3.57 -7.01
CA ILE A 11 2.39 -3.77 -5.83
C ILE A 11 1.85 -4.92 -4.96
N LYS A 12 0.56 -4.92 -4.66
CA LYS A 12 -0.06 -5.89 -3.76
C LYS A 12 -0.33 -7.25 -4.40
N VAL A 13 -0.53 -7.28 -5.72
CA VAL A 13 -0.76 -8.52 -6.48
C VAL A 13 0.55 -9.21 -6.84
N ALA A 14 1.64 -8.47 -6.99
CA ALA A 14 2.94 -9.04 -7.40
C ALA A 14 3.39 -10.24 -6.54
N PRO A 15 3.34 -10.19 -5.19
CA PRO A 15 3.69 -11.35 -4.37
C PRO A 15 2.75 -12.55 -4.61
N ILE A 16 1.46 -12.29 -4.86
CA ILE A 16 0.48 -13.37 -5.16
C ILE A 16 0.83 -14.03 -6.50
N VAL A 17 1.13 -13.23 -7.53
CA VAL A 17 1.54 -13.74 -8.85
C VAL A 17 2.78 -14.62 -8.72
N LYS A 18 3.81 -14.14 -8.02
CA LYS A 18 5.05 -14.89 -7.82
C LYS A 18 4.85 -16.18 -7.04
N ALA A 19 4.05 -16.14 -5.99
CA ALA A 19 3.71 -17.32 -5.21
C ALA A 19 2.91 -18.36 -6.02
N LEU A 20 1.96 -17.91 -6.86
CA LEU A 20 1.23 -18.80 -7.78
C LEU A 20 2.14 -19.39 -8.85
N GLN A 21 3.06 -18.59 -9.44
CA GLN A 21 4.00 -19.07 -10.46
C GLN A 21 5.05 -20.05 -9.90
N ALA A 22 5.37 -19.94 -8.61
CA ALA A 22 6.31 -20.83 -7.94
C ALA A 22 5.67 -22.16 -7.48
N ASP A 23 4.35 -22.28 -7.50
CA ASP A 23 3.60 -23.44 -7.00
C ASP A 23 3.13 -24.31 -8.17
N GLU A 24 3.67 -25.52 -8.28
CA GLU A 24 3.40 -26.48 -9.37
C GLU A 24 1.92 -26.90 -9.49
N ARG A 25 1.08 -26.59 -8.52
CA ARG A 25 -0.37 -26.87 -8.55
C ARG A 25 -1.12 -25.89 -9.45
N PHE A 26 -0.51 -24.77 -9.83
CA PHE A 26 -1.19 -23.68 -10.54
C PHE A 26 -0.50 -23.33 -11.86
N GLU A 27 -1.32 -23.02 -12.83
CA GLU A 27 -0.95 -22.22 -14.01
C GLU A 27 -1.44 -20.80 -13.78
N CYS A 28 -0.52 -19.84 -13.66
CA CYS A 28 -0.85 -18.46 -13.36
C CYS A 28 -0.86 -17.62 -14.63
N VAL A 29 -2.06 -17.24 -15.09
CA VAL A 29 -2.25 -16.36 -16.25
C VAL A 29 -2.47 -14.93 -15.75
N VAL A 30 -1.51 -14.05 -16.00
CA VAL A 30 -1.52 -12.65 -15.51
C VAL A 30 -2.20 -11.75 -16.52
N THR A 31 -3.26 -11.04 -16.10
CA THR A 31 -4.00 -10.11 -16.95
C THR A 31 -3.96 -8.70 -16.38
N VAL A 32 -3.48 -7.74 -17.18
CA VAL A 32 -3.47 -6.32 -16.82
C VAL A 32 -4.46 -5.54 -17.67
N THR A 33 -5.13 -4.56 -17.06
CA THR A 33 -6.05 -3.69 -17.79
C THR A 33 -5.36 -2.44 -18.34
N GLY A 34 -4.24 -2.01 -17.74
CA GLY A 34 -3.52 -0.82 -18.17
C GLY A 34 -4.31 0.47 -17.89
N GLN A 35 -5.07 0.52 -16.77
CA GLN A 35 -5.78 1.74 -16.35
C GLN A 35 -4.79 2.89 -16.04
N HIS A 36 -3.58 2.56 -15.52
CA HIS A 36 -2.44 3.46 -15.29
C HIS A 36 -1.19 2.84 -15.91
N ARG A 37 -0.81 3.24 -17.12
CA ARG A 37 0.21 2.54 -17.90
C ARG A 37 1.63 2.57 -17.32
N GLU A 38 2.27 3.74 -17.34
CA GLU A 38 3.70 3.86 -16.98
C GLU A 38 4.03 3.38 -15.57
N MET A 39 3.19 3.75 -14.59
CA MET A 39 3.41 3.35 -13.20
C MET A 39 3.17 1.87 -12.95
N LEU A 40 2.31 1.23 -13.72
CA LEU A 40 2.04 -0.20 -13.66
C LEU A 40 3.24 -0.98 -14.19
N ASP A 41 3.77 -0.56 -15.35
CA ASP A 41 4.89 -1.21 -16.01
C ASP A 41 6.15 -1.19 -15.15
N GLN A 42 6.44 -0.06 -14.47
CA GLN A 42 7.55 0.03 -13.53
C GLN A 42 7.47 -0.98 -12.38
N VAL A 43 6.26 -1.24 -11.86
CA VAL A 43 6.07 -2.23 -10.79
C VAL A 43 6.25 -3.64 -11.34
N ASN A 44 5.66 -3.94 -12.49
CA ASN A 44 5.82 -5.25 -13.14
C ASN A 44 7.31 -5.54 -13.42
N GLU A 45 8.06 -4.56 -13.91
CA GLU A 45 9.51 -4.67 -14.14
C GLU A 45 10.27 -4.93 -12.84
N LEU A 46 9.97 -4.19 -11.76
CA LEU A 46 10.61 -4.36 -10.45
C LEU A 46 10.47 -5.80 -9.92
N PHE A 47 9.27 -6.38 -10.08
CA PHE A 47 8.98 -7.74 -9.60
C PHE A 47 9.22 -8.83 -10.64
N GLY A 48 9.69 -8.47 -11.84
CA GLY A 48 9.97 -9.43 -12.93
C GLY A 48 8.71 -10.08 -13.51
N ILE A 49 7.56 -9.40 -13.46
CA ILE A 49 6.28 -9.91 -13.96
C ILE A 49 6.09 -9.48 -15.40
N VAL A 50 5.79 -10.45 -16.26
CA VAL A 50 5.38 -10.23 -17.65
C VAL A 50 3.93 -10.64 -17.78
N PRO A 51 3.00 -9.70 -18.05
CA PRO A 51 1.60 -10.04 -18.23
C PRO A 51 1.36 -10.89 -19.48
N ASP A 52 0.50 -11.91 -19.36
CA ASP A 52 0.07 -12.75 -20.50
C ASP A 52 -0.94 -12.00 -21.38
N HIS A 53 -1.80 -11.20 -20.74
CA HIS A 53 -2.77 -10.36 -21.42
C HIS A 53 -2.71 -8.92 -20.95
N ASP A 54 -2.75 -8.00 -21.91
CA ASP A 54 -2.75 -6.56 -21.67
C ASP A 54 -3.90 -5.91 -22.48
N LEU A 55 -4.92 -5.44 -21.75
CA LEU A 55 -6.11 -4.85 -22.38
C LEU A 55 -5.89 -3.42 -22.84
N ASN A 56 -4.90 -2.73 -22.29
CA ASN A 56 -4.52 -1.35 -22.62
C ASN A 56 -5.72 -0.38 -22.70
N ILE A 57 -6.58 -0.38 -21.67
CA ILE A 57 -7.86 0.36 -21.67
C ILE A 57 -7.72 1.87 -21.45
N ILE A 58 -6.52 2.37 -21.16
CA ILE A 58 -6.29 3.79 -20.84
C ILE A 58 -6.75 4.70 -21.97
N GLN A 59 -7.48 5.76 -21.63
CA GLN A 59 -7.89 6.81 -22.56
C GLN A 59 -7.78 8.19 -21.91
N PRO A 60 -7.49 9.25 -22.67
CA PRO A 60 -7.52 10.61 -22.16
C PRO A 60 -8.88 10.96 -21.58
N ARG A 61 -8.91 11.59 -20.40
CA ARG A 61 -10.14 12.04 -19.71
C ARG A 61 -11.18 10.94 -19.52
N GLN A 62 -10.72 9.70 -19.24
CA GLN A 62 -11.63 8.57 -19.05
C GLN A 62 -12.56 8.78 -17.84
N THR A 63 -13.83 8.39 -18.01
CA THR A 63 -14.82 8.33 -16.94
C THR A 63 -14.76 6.98 -16.23
N LEU A 64 -15.25 6.89 -15.00
CA LEU A 64 -15.36 5.62 -14.27
C LEU A 64 -16.19 4.59 -15.04
N ASN A 65 -17.32 5.02 -15.60
CA ASN A 65 -18.17 4.15 -16.45
C ASN A 65 -17.41 3.65 -17.70
N GLY A 66 -16.60 4.52 -18.32
CA GLY A 66 -15.79 4.15 -19.47
C GLY A 66 -14.69 3.13 -19.11
N VAL A 67 -14.04 3.28 -17.96
CA VAL A 67 -13.07 2.29 -17.44
C VAL A 67 -13.78 0.96 -17.21
N PHE A 68 -14.89 0.97 -16.49
CA PHE A 68 -15.67 -0.22 -16.16
C PHE A 68 -16.11 -0.99 -17.43
N ALA A 69 -16.72 -0.29 -18.39
CA ALA A 69 -17.23 -0.89 -19.64
C ALA A 69 -16.09 -1.53 -20.47
N ARG A 70 -14.98 -0.80 -20.67
CA ARG A 70 -13.84 -1.33 -21.44
C ARG A 70 -13.15 -2.50 -20.74
N THR A 71 -13.10 -2.48 -19.41
CA THR A 71 -12.58 -3.62 -18.65
C THR A 71 -13.46 -4.85 -18.84
N LEU A 72 -14.80 -4.71 -18.75
CA LEU A 72 -15.72 -5.81 -18.98
C LEU A 72 -15.59 -6.39 -20.40
N ASP A 73 -15.65 -5.53 -21.43
CA ASP A 73 -15.57 -5.96 -22.83
C ASP A 73 -14.23 -6.68 -23.12
N GLY A 74 -13.12 -6.11 -22.63
CA GLY A 74 -11.80 -6.69 -22.84
C GLY A 74 -11.62 -8.03 -22.12
N LEU A 75 -12.09 -8.13 -20.88
CA LEU A 75 -12.01 -9.36 -20.10
C LEU A 75 -12.91 -10.47 -20.63
N ASP A 76 -14.06 -10.14 -21.20
CA ASP A 76 -14.99 -11.17 -21.68
C ASP A 76 -14.34 -12.13 -22.69
N ALA A 77 -13.60 -11.60 -23.66
CA ALA A 77 -12.85 -12.40 -24.63
C ALA A 77 -11.71 -13.20 -24.00
N VAL A 78 -10.95 -12.59 -23.06
CA VAL A 78 -9.83 -13.27 -22.37
C VAL A 78 -10.36 -14.42 -21.51
N LEU A 79 -11.41 -14.19 -20.72
CA LEU A 79 -12.02 -15.22 -19.87
C LEU A 79 -12.63 -16.37 -20.68
N GLU A 80 -13.17 -16.11 -21.88
CA GLU A 80 -13.65 -17.15 -22.80
C GLU A 80 -12.52 -18.01 -23.35
N GLN A 81 -11.40 -17.39 -23.69
CA GLN A 81 -10.21 -18.06 -24.20
C GLN A 81 -9.53 -18.90 -23.11
N GLU A 82 -9.18 -18.29 -21.98
CA GLU A 82 -8.36 -18.90 -20.92
C GLU A 82 -9.13 -19.84 -19.99
N ARG A 83 -10.44 -19.56 -19.76
CA ARG A 83 -11.32 -20.34 -18.87
C ARG A 83 -10.69 -20.63 -17.51
N PRO A 84 -10.23 -19.62 -16.77
CA PRO A 84 -9.54 -19.85 -15.51
C PRO A 84 -10.49 -20.48 -14.47
N ASP A 85 -9.96 -21.34 -13.61
CA ASP A 85 -10.71 -21.95 -12.51
C ASP A 85 -11.05 -20.93 -11.40
N ALA A 86 -10.28 -19.84 -11.28
CA ALA A 86 -10.56 -18.71 -10.42
C ALA A 86 -9.94 -17.42 -10.94
N VAL A 87 -10.56 -16.30 -10.59
CA VAL A 87 -10.03 -14.95 -10.82
C VAL A 87 -9.67 -14.31 -9.50
N VAL A 88 -8.49 -13.69 -9.41
CA VAL A 88 -8.06 -12.90 -8.24
C VAL A 88 -8.16 -11.42 -8.57
N VAL A 89 -8.91 -10.66 -7.78
CA VAL A 89 -8.99 -9.20 -7.82
C VAL A 89 -8.50 -8.60 -6.51
N GLN A 90 -7.99 -7.38 -6.54
CA GLN A 90 -7.35 -6.76 -5.40
C GLN A 90 -8.02 -5.43 -5.04
N GLY A 91 -8.40 -5.27 -3.79
CA GLY A 91 -8.86 -4.00 -3.23
C GLY A 91 -10.19 -3.51 -3.81
N ASP A 92 -10.19 -2.25 -4.27
CA ASP A 92 -11.42 -1.47 -4.44
C ASP A 92 -11.44 -0.56 -5.68
N THR A 93 -10.56 -0.80 -6.63
CA THR A 93 -10.53 0.00 -7.86
C THR A 93 -11.71 -0.33 -8.78
N THR A 94 -11.97 0.55 -9.74
CA THR A 94 -12.93 0.26 -10.81
C THR A 94 -12.54 -0.98 -11.62
N THR A 95 -11.24 -1.21 -11.82
CA THR A 95 -10.70 -2.41 -12.48
C THR A 95 -11.02 -3.68 -11.68
N SER A 96 -10.77 -3.69 -10.36
CA SER A 96 -11.02 -4.86 -9.52
C SER A 96 -12.49 -5.25 -9.52
N THR A 97 -13.39 -4.26 -9.40
CA THR A 97 -14.84 -4.50 -9.43
C THR A 97 -15.30 -4.98 -10.81
N ALA A 98 -14.83 -4.37 -11.90
CA ALA A 98 -15.18 -4.80 -13.25
C ALA A 98 -14.65 -6.21 -13.53
N GLY A 99 -13.44 -6.55 -13.07
CA GLY A 99 -12.87 -7.89 -13.17
C GLY A 99 -13.69 -8.93 -12.40
N ALA A 100 -14.11 -8.60 -11.18
CA ALA A 100 -14.98 -9.46 -10.38
C ALA A 100 -16.34 -9.71 -11.08
N VAL A 101 -16.97 -8.66 -11.62
CA VAL A 101 -18.25 -8.77 -12.36
C VAL A 101 -18.09 -9.61 -13.63
N ALA A 102 -17.01 -9.41 -14.40
CA ALA A 102 -16.74 -10.19 -15.60
C ALA A 102 -16.61 -11.68 -15.30
N ALA A 103 -15.84 -12.04 -14.28
CA ALA A 103 -15.66 -13.42 -13.83
C ALA A 103 -16.96 -14.03 -13.31
N PHE A 104 -17.68 -13.31 -12.44
CA PHE A 104 -18.95 -13.75 -11.87
C PHE A 104 -19.99 -14.05 -12.96
N ASN A 105 -20.13 -13.18 -13.97
CA ASN A 105 -21.07 -13.37 -15.08
C ASN A 105 -20.78 -14.62 -15.93
N ARG A 106 -19.54 -15.12 -15.88
CA ARG A 106 -19.12 -16.37 -16.53
C ARG A 106 -19.14 -17.58 -15.60
N GLY A 107 -19.59 -17.41 -14.35
CA GLY A 107 -19.61 -18.48 -13.35
C GLY A 107 -18.22 -18.87 -12.84
N ILE A 108 -17.23 -18.00 -13.00
CA ILE A 108 -15.85 -18.20 -12.52
C ILE A 108 -15.77 -17.68 -11.08
N PRO A 109 -15.28 -18.48 -10.10
CA PRO A 109 -15.09 -18.05 -8.73
C PRO A 109 -14.18 -16.81 -8.63
N VAL A 110 -14.60 -15.83 -7.84
CA VAL A 110 -13.85 -14.60 -7.57
C VAL A 110 -13.18 -14.69 -6.21
N VAL A 111 -11.88 -14.48 -6.17
CA VAL A 111 -11.06 -14.34 -4.96
C VAL A 111 -10.76 -12.86 -4.76
N HIS A 112 -11.19 -12.29 -3.65
CA HIS A 112 -11.03 -10.88 -3.34
C HIS A 112 -9.92 -10.68 -2.31
N ALA A 113 -8.73 -10.29 -2.76
CA ALA A 113 -7.61 -9.92 -1.91
C ALA A 113 -7.81 -8.50 -1.34
N GLU A 114 -7.38 -8.27 -0.09
CA GLU A 114 -7.61 -7.03 0.67
C GLU A 114 -9.11 -6.74 0.85
N ALA A 115 -9.89 -7.78 1.11
CA ALA A 115 -11.34 -7.69 1.32
C ALA A 115 -11.68 -7.09 2.69
N GLY A 116 -12.87 -6.52 2.82
CA GLY A 116 -13.46 -6.16 4.11
C GLY A 116 -13.07 -4.82 4.70
N LEU A 117 -12.24 -4.01 4.03
CA LEU A 117 -12.05 -2.60 4.40
C LEU A 117 -13.37 -1.84 4.23
N ARG A 118 -13.76 -1.02 5.24
CA ARG A 118 -15.02 -0.25 5.22
C ARG A 118 -14.84 1.13 5.84
N SER A 119 -15.44 2.12 5.18
CA SER A 119 -15.70 3.44 5.74
C SER A 119 -17.12 3.56 6.28
N PHE A 120 -18.03 2.68 5.83
CA PHE A 120 -19.47 2.71 6.09
C PHE A 120 -20.20 3.94 5.49
N ASP A 121 -19.53 4.76 4.71
CA ASP A 121 -20.11 5.83 3.90
C ASP A 121 -19.88 5.53 2.43
N ILE A 122 -20.95 5.13 1.71
CA ILE A 122 -20.89 4.69 0.30
C ILE A 122 -20.31 5.76 -0.64
N LEU A 123 -20.30 7.02 -0.22
CA LEU A 123 -19.78 8.14 -0.99
C LEU A 123 -18.39 8.60 -0.55
N SER A 124 -17.81 7.98 0.49
CA SER A 124 -16.51 8.38 1.02
C SER A 124 -15.66 7.18 1.54
N PRO A 125 -14.54 6.86 0.90
CA PRO A 125 -14.02 7.41 -0.36
C PRO A 125 -14.87 6.98 -1.55
N PHE A 126 -14.95 7.82 -2.57
CA PHE A 126 -15.71 7.55 -3.78
C PHE A 126 -14.78 7.34 -4.97
N PRO A 127 -14.95 6.26 -5.77
CA PRO A 127 -16.00 5.22 -5.75
C PRO A 127 -15.65 3.99 -4.90
N GLU A 128 -14.56 4.00 -4.14
CA GLU A 128 -13.91 2.82 -3.54
C GLU A 128 -14.84 2.06 -2.59
N GLU A 129 -15.60 2.74 -1.73
CA GLU A 129 -16.50 2.05 -0.79
C GLU A 129 -17.64 1.31 -1.51
N ALA A 130 -18.16 1.88 -2.59
CA ALA A 130 -19.15 1.20 -3.42
C ALA A 130 -18.55 -0.02 -4.11
N ASN A 131 -17.34 0.10 -4.64
CA ASN A 131 -16.62 -0.99 -5.27
C ASN A 131 -16.38 -2.16 -4.30
N ARG A 132 -15.92 -1.87 -3.08
CA ARG A 132 -15.75 -2.87 -2.01
C ARG A 132 -17.03 -3.67 -1.77
N LYS A 133 -18.16 -2.96 -1.62
CA LYS A 133 -19.46 -3.60 -1.37
C LYS A 133 -19.93 -4.48 -2.53
N ILE A 134 -19.81 -3.99 -3.76
CA ILE A 134 -20.19 -4.78 -4.96
C ILE A 134 -19.32 -6.03 -5.04
N THR A 135 -18.00 -5.89 -4.95
CA THR A 135 -17.06 -7.01 -5.06
C THR A 135 -17.30 -8.04 -3.96
N SER A 136 -17.54 -7.60 -2.71
CA SER A 136 -17.83 -8.53 -1.61
C SER A 136 -19.09 -9.36 -1.82
N GLN A 137 -20.11 -8.85 -2.52
CA GLN A 137 -21.37 -9.61 -2.71
C GLN A 137 -21.26 -10.72 -3.77
N ILE A 138 -20.23 -10.71 -4.60
CA ILE A 138 -20.05 -11.64 -5.72
C ILE A 138 -18.79 -12.49 -5.62
N SER A 139 -18.00 -12.30 -4.56
CA SER A 139 -16.78 -13.08 -4.32
C SER A 139 -17.10 -14.42 -3.66
N ALA A 140 -16.40 -15.46 -4.11
CA ALA A 140 -16.47 -16.82 -3.53
C ALA A 140 -15.47 -17.00 -2.37
N LEU A 141 -14.40 -16.19 -2.32
CA LEU A 141 -13.41 -16.22 -1.25
C LEU A 141 -12.97 -14.80 -0.93
N HIS A 142 -12.99 -14.46 0.35
CA HIS A 142 -12.60 -13.14 0.86
C HIS A 142 -11.31 -13.26 1.68
N LEU A 143 -10.30 -12.46 1.33
CA LEU A 143 -8.99 -12.47 1.97
C LEU A 143 -8.75 -11.12 2.68
N PRO A 144 -9.36 -10.90 3.85
CA PRO A 144 -9.13 -9.68 4.61
C PRO A 144 -7.71 -9.63 5.17
N PRO A 145 -7.10 -8.43 5.24
CA PRO A 145 -5.77 -8.27 5.81
C PRO A 145 -5.74 -8.39 7.33
N THR A 146 -6.85 -8.07 8.01
CA THR A 146 -6.93 -8.05 9.47
C THR A 146 -8.24 -8.66 9.98
N THR A 147 -8.30 -8.96 11.28
CA THR A 147 -9.52 -9.40 11.94
C THR A 147 -10.61 -8.33 11.94
N VAL A 148 -10.25 -7.03 11.95
CA VAL A 148 -11.23 -5.93 11.82
C VAL A 148 -11.91 -5.99 10.45
N SER A 149 -11.15 -6.19 9.39
CA SER A 149 -11.68 -6.33 8.04
C SER A 149 -12.55 -7.58 7.89
N ARG A 150 -12.16 -8.70 8.52
CA ARG A 150 -13.01 -9.92 8.62
C ARG A 150 -14.33 -9.61 9.30
N ASP A 151 -14.31 -8.94 10.44
CA ASP A 151 -15.50 -8.63 11.22
C ASP A 151 -16.47 -7.70 10.45
N ASN A 152 -15.97 -6.84 9.58
CA ASN A 152 -16.79 -6.04 8.68
C ASN A 152 -17.54 -6.91 7.66
N LEU A 153 -16.88 -7.94 7.10
CA LEU A 153 -17.51 -8.90 6.17
C LEU A 153 -18.59 -9.72 6.88
N LEU A 154 -18.31 -10.19 8.09
CA LEU A 154 -19.28 -10.93 8.91
C LEU A 154 -20.53 -10.08 9.22
N ARG A 155 -20.37 -8.77 9.49
CA ARG A 155 -21.51 -7.84 9.69
C ARG A 155 -22.34 -7.66 8.42
N GLU A 156 -21.78 -7.86 7.25
CA GLU A 156 -22.46 -7.81 5.96
C GLU A 156 -22.98 -9.20 5.51
N ALA A 157 -23.02 -10.14 6.44
CA ALA A 157 -23.55 -11.50 6.26
C ALA A 157 -22.77 -12.35 5.23
N VAL A 158 -21.49 -12.07 5.02
CA VAL A 158 -20.59 -13.02 4.34
C VAL A 158 -20.38 -14.24 5.24
N ALA A 159 -20.48 -15.43 4.67
CA ALA A 159 -20.30 -16.68 5.42
C ALA A 159 -18.87 -16.82 5.95
N ALA A 160 -18.73 -17.28 7.20
CA ALA A 160 -17.42 -17.34 7.85
C ALA A 160 -16.44 -18.30 7.15
N GLU A 161 -16.95 -19.37 6.54
CA GLU A 161 -16.19 -20.34 5.74
C GLU A 161 -15.58 -19.74 4.47
N ASP A 162 -16.18 -18.66 3.94
CA ASP A 162 -15.70 -17.95 2.76
C ASP A 162 -14.69 -16.81 3.09
N ILE A 163 -14.39 -16.64 4.38
CA ILE A 163 -13.46 -15.61 4.85
C ILE A 163 -12.19 -16.24 5.40
N TYR A 164 -11.02 -15.69 5.02
CA TYR A 164 -9.75 -16.19 5.52
C TYR A 164 -8.73 -15.05 5.67
N VAL A 165 -8.33 -14.78 6.93
CA VAL A 165 -7.41 -13.66 7.24
C VAL A 165 -6.00 -13.98 6.79
N THR A 166 -5.48 -13.22 5.82
CA THR A 166 -4.16 -13.49 5.22
C THR A 166 -3.04 -12.60 5.76
N GLY A 167 -3.34 -11.42 6.27
CA GLY A 167 -2.45 -10.28 6.29
C GLY A 167 -2.53 -9.51 4.96
N ASN A 168 -1.84 -8.38 4.88
CA ASN A 168 -1.79 -7.55 3.68
C ASN A 168 -0.54 -7.86 2.85
N THR A 169 -0.72 -8.22 1.60
CA THR A 169 0.36 -8.53 0.66
C THR A 169 1.26 -7.33 0.32
N VAL A 170 0.88 -6.11 0.74
CA VAL A 170 1.78 -4.95 0.65
C VAL A 170 3.05 -5.16 1.49
N ILE A 171 2.96 -5.92 2.59
CA ILE A 171 4.12 -6.23 3.43
C ILE A 171 5.05 -7.21 2.71
N ASP A 172 4.51 -8.23 2.06
CA ASP A 172 5.28 -9.17 1.22
C ASP A 172 6.01 -8.41 0.11
N ALA A 173 5.30 -7.51 -0.59
CA ALA A 173 5.85 -6.66 -1.64
C ALA A 173 6.97 -5.74 -1.13
N LEU A 174 6.77 -5.11 0.03
CA LEU A 174 7.77 -4.25 0.64
C LEU A 174 9.06 -5.01 0.95
N LEU A 175 8.94 -6.15 1.64
CA LEU A 175 10.11 -6.95 2.04
C LEU A 175 10.89 -7.44 0.82
N GLU A 176 10.21 -7.84 -0.24
CA GLU A 176 10.83 -8.21 -1.50
C GLU A 176 11.50 -7.00 -2.18
N ALA A 177 10.80 -5.86 -2.32
CA ALA A 177 11.34 -4.68 -2.96
C ALA A 177 12.59 -4.15 -2.23
N VAL A 178 12.59 -4.16 -0.90
CA VAL A 178 13.76 -3.79 -0.09
C VAL A 178 14.93 -4.75 -0.32
N SER A 179 14.67 -6.04 -0.51
CA SER A 179 15.72 -7.04 -0.77
C SER A 179 16.46 -6.80 -2.09
N HIS A 180 15.83 -6.14 -3.07
CA HIS A 180 16.45 -5.79 -4.35
C HIS A 180 17.49 -4.67 -4.22
N GLN A 181 17.48 -3.88 -3.13
CA GLN A 181 18.40 -2.78 -2.90
C GLN A 181 18.57 -1.88 -4.14
N VAL A 182 17.43 -1.48 -4.74
CA VAL A 182 17.43 -0.66 -5.96
C VAL A 182 18.27 0.59 -5.72
N PRO A 183 19.32 0.84 -6.53
CA PRO A 183 20.20 1.99 -6.33
C PRO A 183 19.44 3.30 -6.54
N PHE A 184 19.85 4.34 -5.82
CA PHE A 184 19.29 5.66 -6.00
C PHE A 184 19.79 6.30 -7.31
N GLU A 185 18.87 6.85 -8.12
CA GLU A 185 19.24 7.68 -9.28
C GLU A 185 19.78 9.05 -8.84
N ASP A 186 19.28 9.58 -7.72
CA ASP A 186 19.79 10.84 -7.14
C ASP A 186 21.07 10.55 -6.34
N GLU A 187 22.22 11.02 -6.86
CA GLU A 187 23.53 10.82 -6.23
C GLU A 187 23.56 11.33 -4.79
N ARG A 188 22.78 12.36 -4.44
CA ARG A 188 22.71 12.90 -3.07
C ARG A 188 22.11 11.89 -2.08
N LEU A 189 21.19 11.02 -2.52
CA LEU A 189 20.63 9.94 -1.69
C LEU A 189 21.67 8.82 -1.49
N ALA A 190 22.43 8.48 -2.53
CA ALA A 190 23.51 7.50 -2.44
C ALA A 190 24.65 8.00 -1.50
N GLU A 191 25.01 9.27 -1.57
CA GLU A 191 25.97 9.90 -0.64
C GLU A 191 25.45 9.92 0.79
N LEU A 192 24.15 10.20 0.98
CA LEU A 192 23.50 10.20 2.27
C LEU A 192 23.56 8.80 2.92
N GLU A 193 23.20 7.76 2.19
CA GLU A 193 23.28 6.37 2.66
C GLU A 193 24.73 6.01 3.06
N ALA A 194 25.70 6.30 2.19
CA ALA A 194 27.11 6.04 2.46
C ALA A 194 27.64 6.80 3.68
N SER A 195 27.06 7.95 4.02
CA SER A 195 27.46 8.78 5.17
C SER A 195 27.08 8.16 6.53
N GLY A 196 26.09 7.26 6.57
CA GLY A 196 25.54 6.69 7.80
C GLY A 196 24.80 7.70 8.69
N ARG A 197 24.45 8.88 8.16
CA ARG A 197 23.66 9.88 8.91
C ARG A 197 22.25 9.37 9.17
N ARG A 198 21.67 9.74 10.31
CA ARG A 198 20.27 9.44 10.59
C ARG A 198 19.35 10.18 9.62
N VAL A 199 18.31 9.50 9.15
CA VAL A 199 17.37 10.00 8.15
C VAL A 199 15.96 10.09 8.74
N VAL A 200 15.32 11.25 8.62
CA VAL A 200 13.88 11.39 8.79
C VAL A 200 13.25 11.48 7.41
N LEU A 201 12.51 10.44 7.02
CA LEU A 201 11.77 10.43 5.76
C LEU A 201 10.45 11.17 5.95
N VAL A 202 10.21 12.17 5.10
CA VAL A 202 9.00 13.01 5.15
C VAL A 202 8.19 12.81 3.89
N THR A 203 6.92 12.42 4.02
CA THR A 203 6.00 12.38 2.88
C THR A 203 4.70 13.09 3.21
N THR A 204 4.24 13.99 2.34
CA THR A 204 2.97 14.70 2.53
C THR A 204 2.35 15.08 1.19
N HIS A 205 1.05 14.83 1.06
CA HIS A 205 0.30 15.08 -0.17
C HIS A 205 -1.21 15.18 0.02
N ARG A 206 -1.72 14.88 1.22
CA ARG A 206 -3.16 14.81 1.49
C ARG A 206 -3.83 16.15 1.31
N ARG A 207 -5.02 16.14 0.67
CA ARG A 207 -5.81 17.36 0.41
C ARG A 207 -6.24 18.06 1.69
N GLU A 208 -6.54 17.28 2.73
CA GLU A 208 -6.94 17.80 4.05
C GLU A 208 -5.86 18.65 4.72
N ASN A 209 -4.58 18.43 4.37
CA ASN A 209 -3.44 19.16 4.91
C ASN A 209 -3.03 20.37 4.06
N GLN A 210 -3.65 20.61 2.91
CA GLN A 210 -3.26 21.71 2.01
C GLN A 210 -3.51 23.10 2.66
N GLY A 211 -2.68 24.06 2.30
CA GLY A 211 -2.75 25.43 2.82
C GLY A 211 -1.90 25.63 4.07
N ASP A 212 -2.49 26.24 5.12
CA ASP A 212 -1.73 26.65 6.32
C ASP A 212 -1.18 25.47 7.13
N ALA A 213 -1.91 24.36 7.19
CA ALA A 213 -1.44 23.15 7.84
C ALA A 213 -0.13 22.66 7.23
N MET A 214 -0.04 22.60 5.89
CA MET A 214 1.15 22.17 5.18
C MET A 214 2.32 23.14 5.30
N ARG A 215 2.04 24.47 5.37
CA ARG A 215 3.05 25.48 5.72
C ARG A 215 3.57 25.27 7.15
N GLY A 216 2.68 24.91 8.10
CA GLY A 216 3.08 24.55 9.46
C GLY A 216 4.06 23.39 9.50
N VAL A 217 3.81 22.34 8.70
CA VAL A 217 4.74 21.23 8.54
C VAL A 217 6.09 21.71 7.96
N GLY A 218 6.08 22.57 6.95
CA GLY A 218 7.30 23.18 6.39
C GLY A 218 8.12 23.92 7.46
N ARG A 219 7.48 24.77 8.27
CA ARG A 219 8.16 25.47 9.38
C ARG A 219 8.69 24.51 10.44
N ALA A 220 7.94 23.46 10.77
CA ALA A 220 8.39 22.42 11.67
C ALA A 220 9.66 21.74 11.15
N LEU A 221 9.72 21.40 9.85
CA LEU A 221 10.90 20.84 9.21
C LEU A 221 12.10 21.80 9.26
N ALA A 222 11.89 23.09 8.95
CA ALA A 222 12.94 24.10 9.03
C ALA A 222 13.53 24.26 10.42
N ARG A 223 12.69 24.16 11.46
CA ARG A 223 13.08 24.20 12.86
C ARG A 223 13.83 22.93 13.27
N LEU A 224 13.27 21.75 12.95
CA LEU A 224 13.91 20.46 13.20
C LEU A 224 15.30 20.38 12.52
N ALA A 225 15.43 20.89 11.31
CA ALA A 225 16.71 20.93 10.61
C ALA A 225 17.74 21.81 11.33
N ALA A 226 17.31 22.91 11.92
CA ALA A 226 18.18 23.78 12.72
C ALA A 226 18.58 23.16 14.06
N ASP A 227 17.63 22.48 14.73
CA ASP A 227 17.81 21.89 16.05
C ASP A 227 18.63 20.57 16.00
N HIS A 228 18.60 19.86 14.84
CA HIS A 228 19.26 18.57 14.62
C HIS A 228 20.17 18.57 13.36
N PRO A 229 21.28 19.33 13.36
CA PRO A 229 22.15 19.45 12.19
C PRO A 229 22.83 18.13 11.80
N GLU A 230 22.88 17.14 12.70
CA GLU A 230 23.42 15.80 12.44
C GLU A 230 22.42 14.86 11.74
N VAL A 231 21.14 15.25 11.63
CA VAL A 231 20.07 14.48 10.99
C VAL A 231 19.81 15.05 9.60
N THR A 232 19.54 14.20 8.63
CA THR A 232 19.06 14.62 7.30
C THR A 232 17.56 14.35 7.15
N PHE A 233 16.81 15.37 6.76
CA PHE A 233 15.39 15.27 6.45
C PHE A 233 15.23 15.09 4.94
N VAL A 234 14.67 13.97 4.50
CA VAL A 234 14.48 13.69 3.08
C VAL A 234 13.00 13.83 2.74
N LEU A 235 12.71 14.72 1.80
CA LEU A 235 11.36 15.01 1.32
C LEU A 235 11.26 14.68 -0.18
N PRO A 236 10.80 13.48 -0.58
CA PRO A 236 10.34 13.24 -1.94
C PRO A 236 9.08 14.08 -2.20
N ALA A 237 9.26 15.24 -2.84
CA ALA A 237 8.21 16.25 -2.95
C ALA A 237 7.15 15.84 -3.98
N HIS A 238 5.91 15.71 -3.55
CA HIS A 238 4.79 15.41 -4.43
C HIS A 238 4.68 16.45 -5.56
N ARG A 239 4.38 16.01 -6.80
CA ARG A 239 4.36 16.86 -8.01
C ARG A 239 3.27 17.93 -8.01
N ASN A 240 2.27 17.83 -7.11
CA ASN A 240 1.21 18.83 -7.03
C ASN A 240 1.79 20.20 -6.65
N PRO A 241 1.60 21.26 -7.48
CA PRO A 241 2.11 22.59 -7.20
C PRO A 241 1.67 23.14 -5.84
N VAL A 242 0.43 22.88 -5.43
CA VAL A 242 -0.12 23.33 -4.12
C VAL A 242 0.72 22.81 -2.95
N VAL A 243 1.22 21.57 -3.02
CA VAL A 243 2.10 20.98 -2.00
C VAL A 243 3.46 21.68 -2.00
N ARG A 244 4.05 21.84 -3.18
CA ARG A 244 5.39 22.47 -3.35
C ARG A 244 5.38 23.94 -2.93
N GLU A 245 4.40 24.71 -3.35
CA GLU A 245 4.24 26.13 -2.99
C GLU A 245 4.03 26.33 -1.48
N ALA A 246 3.48 25.36 -0.79
CA ALA A 246 3.27 25.45 0.67
C ALA A 246 4.53 25.10 1.47
N ILE A 247 5.31 24.08 1.06
CA ILE A 247 6.42 23.55 1.88
C ILE A 247 7.79 24.13 1.47
N LEU A 248 8.10 24.18 0.16
CA LEU A 248 9.45 24.47 -0.29
C LEU A 248 9.98 25.85 0.17
N PRO A 249 9.17 26.93 0.19
CA PRO A 249 9.64 28.21 0.70
C PRO A 249 10.04 28.19 2.17
N GLU A 250 9.39 27.36 2.99
CA GLU A 250 9.65 27.30 4.44
C GLU A 250 10.97 26.59 4.77
N ILE A 251 11.43 25.69 3.90
CA ILE A 251 12.66 24.88 4.09
C ILE A 251 13.84 25.38 3.24
N GLU A 252 13.66 26.47 2.49
CA GLU A 252 14.71 27.02 1.65
C GLU A 252 15.96 27.35 2.46
N GLY A 253 17.14 27.02 1.90
CA GLY A 253 18.45 27.29 2.53
C GLY A 253 18.81 26.36 3.69
N ARG A 254 18.06 25.31 3.94
CA ARG A 254 18.39 24.27 4.94
C ARG A 254 19.26 23.19 4.31
N GLU A 255 20.56 23.16 4.65
CA GLU A 255 21.53 22.24 4.04
C GLU A 255 21.25 20.77 4.33
N ASN A 256 20.63 20.46 5.49
CA ASN A 256 20.26 19.10 5.90
C ASN A 256 18.80 18.75 5.59
N VAL A 257 18.12 19.52 4.73
CA VAL A 257 16.82 19.14 4.14
C VAL A 257 17.03 18.83 2.67
N LEU A 258 16.94 17.54 2.34
CA LEU A 258 17.13 17.06 0.97
C LEU A 258 15.76 16.89 0.29
N VAL A 259 15.46 17.76 -0.65
CA VAL A 259 14.26 17.66 -1.49
C VAL A 259 14.59 16.90 -2.77
N THR A 260 13.82 15.86 -3.07
CA THR A 260 13.93 15.07 -4.30
C THR A 260 12.63 15.13 -5.10
N GLU A 261 12.67 14.68 -6.35
CA GLU A 261 11.45 14.29 -7.08
C GLU A 261 10.84 13.03 -6.45
N PRO A 262 9.55 12.74 -6.74
CA PRO A 262 8.95 11.49 -6.30
C PRO A 262 9.73 10.28 -6.81
N LEU A 263 10.08 9.38 -5.90
CA LEU A 263 10.86 8.19 -6.21
C LEU A 263 9.99 7.07 -6.80
N ALA A 264 10.58 6.22 -7.63
CA ALA A 264 9.98 4.96 -8.02
C ALA A 264 9.82 4.04 -6.78
N TYR A 265 8.94 3.03 -6.85
CA TYR A 265 8.62 2.21 -5.68
C TYR A 265 9.86 1.52 -5.09
N GLY A 266 10.74 0.97 -5.93
CA GLY A 266 11.97 0.31 -5.47
C GLY A 266 12.92 1.26 -4.75
N GLU A 267 13.17 2.46 -5.27
CA GLU A 267 13.98 3.48 -4.58
C GLU A 267 13.31 3.99 -3.31
N PHE A 268 11.97 4.16 -3.35
CA PHE A 268 11.22 4.61 -2.17
C PHE A 268 11.29 3.61 -1.02
N THR A 269 11.12 2.32 -1.30
CA THR A 269 11.24 1.25 -0.29
C THR A 269 12.66 1.12 0.24
N HIS A 270 13.67 1.31 -0.63
CA HIS A 270 15.06 1.38 -0.20
C HIS A 270 15.27 2.57 0.75
N LEU A 271 14.82 3.79 0.38
CA LEU A 271 14.90 4.97 1.25
C LEU A 271 14.16 4.75 2.58
N LEU A 272 13.01 4.09 2.54
CA LEU A 272 12.24 3.74 3.74
C LEU A 272 13.06 2.80 4.65
N SER A 273 13.82 1.87 4.07
CA SER A 273 14.66 0.93 4.84
C SER A 273 15.84 1.62 5.55
N VAL A 274 16.40 2.67 4.97
CA VAL A 274 17.49 3.45 5.61
C VAL A 274 16.98 4.55 6.54
N ALA A 275 15.70 4.88 6.51
CA ALA A 275 15.11 5.87 7.39
C ALA A 275 15.21 5.46 8.87
N THR A 276 15.40 6.43 9.74
CA THR A 276 15.34 6.26 11.21
C THR A 276 13.92 6.48 11.71
N VAL A 277 13.27 7.57 11.28
CA VAL A 277 11.89 7.93 11.62
C VAL A 277 11.15 8.29 10.35
N VAL A 278 9.86 7.99 10.31
CA VAL A 278 9.00 8.34 9.19
C VAL A 278 7.94 9.33 9.64
N LEU A 279 7.87 10.48 8.98
CA LEU A 279 6.87 11.52 9.17
C LEU A 279 5.98 11.56 7.93
N THR A 280 4.71 11.19 8.03
CA THR A 280 3.88 10.96 6.83
C THR A 280 2.40 11.33 7.02
N ASP A 281 1.72 11.63 5.92
CA ASP A 281 0.25 11.62 5.85
C ASP A 281 -0.32 10.49 4.97
N SER A 282 0.57 9.62 4.44
CA SER A 282 0.21 8.51 3.57
C SER A 282 -0.36 7.32 4.34
N GLY A 283 -1.47 6.75 3.83
CA GLY A 283 -2.05 5.53 4.37
C GLY A 283 -1.17 4.30 4.16
N GLY A 284 -0.60 4.11 2.97
CA GLY A 284 0.26 2.95 2.67
C GLY A 284 1.51 2.91 3.55
N VAL A 285 2.16 4.06 3.74
CA VAL A 285 3.37 4.14 4.58
C VAL A 285 3.10 3.76 6.04
N GLN A 286 1.88 3.98 6.54
CA GLN A 286 1.46 3.53 7.88
C GLN A 286 1.42 2.00 8.01
N GLU A 287 1.20 1.28 6.90
CA GLU A 287 1.22 -0.18 6.87
C GLU A 287 2.65 -0.70 6.65
N GLU A 288 3.40 -0.08 5.74
CA GLU A 288 4.70 -0.53 5.25
C GLU A 288 5.85 -0.26 6.25
N ALA A 289 6.02 0.98 6.70
CA ALA A 289 7.18 1.38 7.50
C ALA A 289 7.36 0.58 8.81
N PRO A 290 6.29 0.22 9.56
CA PRO A 290 6.42 -0.60 10.77
C PRO A 290 7.02 -1.98 10.51
N SER A 291 6.82 -2.58 9.32
CA SER A 291 7.42 -3.88 8.97
C SER A 291 8.94 -3.84 8.85
N LEU A 292 9.50 -2.64 8.68
CA LEU A 292 10.94 -2.39 8.68
C LEU A 292 11.45 -1.89 10.04
N GLY A 293 10.64 -1.98 11.10
CA GLY A 293 10.97 -1.48 12.43
C GLY A 293 11.14 0.04 12.48
N LYS A 294 10.42 0.80 11.64
CA LYS A 294 10.51 2.26 11.59
C LYS A 294 9.36 2.90 12.35
N PRO A 295 9.61 3.71 13.40
CA PRO A 295 8.60 4.53 14.04
C PRO A 295 7.92 5.47 13.05
N VAL A 296 6.59 5.54 13.08
CA VAL A 296 5.79 6.34 12.15
C VAL A 296 5.01 7.41 12.90
N LEU A 297 5.25 8.67 12.57
CA LEU A 297 4.48 9.82 13.01
C LEU A 297 3.55 10.25 11.87
N VAL A 298 2.26 10.25 12.15
CA VAL A 298 1.23 10.52 11.14
C VAL A 298 0.67 11.92 11.33
N MET A 299 0.88 12.75 10.32
CA MET A 299 0.41 14.14 10.27
C MET A 299 -1.08 14.22 9.89
N ARG A 300 -1.93 13.57 10.69
CA ARG A 300 -3.39 13.54 10.54
C ARG A 300 -4.07 13.51 11.89
N GLU A 301 -5.31 14.00 11.96
CA GLU A 301 -6.14 13.94 13.18
C GLU A 301 -6.80 12.57 13.37
N ASN A 302 -7.03 11.85 12.27
CA ASN A 302 -7.61 10.51 12.26
C ASN A 302 -6.99 9.64 11.16
N THR A 303 -7.23 8.34 11.23
CA THR A 303 -6.74 7.38 10.24
C THR A 303 -7.77 6.29 9.99
N GLU A 304 -7.79 5.76 8.78
CA GLU A 304 -8.54 4.55 8.41
C GLU A 304 -7.84 3.26 8.88
N ARG A 305 -6.75 3.41 9.64
CA ARG A 305 -5.86 2.33 10.10
C ARG A 305 -5.71 2.34 11.62
N PRO A 306 -6.81 2.20 12.38
CA PRO A 306 -6.79 2.28 13.84
C PRO A 306 -5.96 1.18 14.50
N GLU A 307 -5.80 0.03 13.82
CA GLU A 307 -5.01 -1.09 14.31
C GLU A 307 -3.55 -0.72 14.53
N ALA A 308 -2.94 0.05 13.62
CA ALA A 308 -1.53 0.50 13.75
C ALA A 308 -1.33 1.43 14.97
N VAL A 309 -2.34 2.27 15.25
CA VAL A 309 -2.31 3.14 16.43
C VAL A 309 -2.44 2.32 17.71
N THR A 310 -3.36 1.36 17.72
CA THR A 310 -3.58 0.46 18.87
C THR A 310 -2.35 -0.43 19.12
N ALA A 311 -1.70 -0.93 18.07
CA ALA A 311 -0.47 -1.71 18.16
C ALA A 311 0.75 -0.88 18.59
N GLY A 312 0.66 0.45 18.56
CA GLY A 312 1.75 1.35 18.93
C GLY A 312 2.84 1.52 17.87
N THR A 313 2.65 0.98 16.67
CA THR A 313 3.59 1.14 15.54
C THR A 313 3.51 2.54 14.91
N VAL A 314 2.37 3.20 15.07
CA VAL A 314 2.04 4.49 14.48
C VAL A 314 1.48 5.42 15.56
N ARG A 315 1.83 6.71 15.48
CA ARG A 315 1.27 7.75 16.34
C ARG A 315 0.69 8.90 15.51
N LEU A 316 -0.59 9.22 15.74
CA LEU A 316 -1.23 10.38 15.15
C LEU A 316 -0.76 11.64 15.90
N ILE A 317 -0.28 12.65 15.16
CA ILE A 317 0.28 13.88 15.73
C ILE A 317 -0.33 15.16 15.14
N GLY A 318 -1.22 15.03 14.15
CA GLY A 318 -1.74 16.20 13.44
C GLY A 318 -0.66 16.95 12.66
N THR A 319 -0.95 18.21 12.32
CA THR A 319 -0.07 19.08 11.53
C THR A 319 0.39 20.32 12.30
N ASP A 320 0.16 20.38 13.61
CA ASP A 320 0.61 21.49 14.47
C ASP A 320 2.14 21.50 14.56
N GLU A 321 2.74 22.67 14.32
CA GLU A 321 4.20 22.84 14.25
C GLU A 321 4.90 22.38 15.52
N GLU A 322 4.39 22.79 16.71
CA GLU A 322 5.02 22.46 17.99
C GLU A 322 4.91 20.96 18.30
N VAL A 323 3.78 20.35 17.95
CA VAL A 323 3.58 18.90 18.14
C VAL A 323 4.51 18.12 17.23
N VAL A 324 4.63 18.47 15.94
CA VAL A 324 5.53 17.83 14.99
C VAL A 324 6.98 17.92 15.49
N VAL A 325 7.44 19.12 15.88
CA VAL A 325 8.81 19.31 16.40
C VAL A 325 9.04 18.45 17.65
N THR A 326 8.12 18.49 18.59
CA THR A 326 8.21 17.75 19.86
C THR A 326 8.32 16.24 19.64
N GLU A 327 7.43 15.67 18.84
CA GLU A 327 7.34 14.23 18.64
C GLU A 327 8.51 13.68 17.78
N VAL A 328 8.94 14.40 16.75
CA VAL A 328 10.15 14.02 15.99
C VAL A 328 11.38 14.10 16.86
N THR A 329 11.59 15.21 17.61
CA THR A 329 12.72 15.36 18.54
C THR A 329 12.71 14.24 19.57
N ARG A 330 11.55 13.90 20.14
CA ARG A 330 11.41 12.80 21.09
C ARG A 330 11.93 11.49 20.52
N LEU A 331 11.55 11.10 19.31
CA LEU A 331 12.05 9.87 18.69
C LEU A 331 13.53 9.92 18.31
N LEU A 332 14.08 11.10 18.09
CA LEU A 332 15.51 11.28 17.81
C LEU A 332 16.40 11.25 19.08
N THR A 333 15.84 11.57 20.25
CA THR A 333 16.63 11.77 21.49
C THR A 333 16.29 10.82 22.64
N ASP A 334 15.10 10.18 22.60
CA ASP A 334 14.65 9.22 23.61
C ASP A 334 14.66 7.80 23.02
N GLU A 335 15.71 7.04 23.36
CA GLU A 335 15.89 5.66 22.89
C GLU A 335 14.76 4.72 23.34
N ALA A 336 14.19 4.93 24.52
CA ALA A 336 13.08 4.13 25.02
C ALA A 336 11.81 4.37 24.19
N ALA A 337 11.50 5.63 23.86
CA ALA A 337 10.39 5.98 22.99
C ALA A 337 10.58 5.42 21.58
N TYR A 338 11.77 5.50 21.02
CA TYR A 338 12.12 4.93 19.73
C TYR A 338 11.93 3.41 19.73
N THR A 339 12.54 2.73 20.70
CA THR A 339 12.50 1.27 20.81
C THR A 339 11.08 0.75 20.98
N ALA A 340 10.25 1.42 21.79
CA ALA A 340 8.87 1.02 22.01
C ALA A 340 8.06 1.01 20.69
N MET A 341 8.27 1.98 19.79
CA MET A 341 7.60 2.02 18.51
C MET A 341 8.22 1.09 17.46
N SER A 342 9.56 1.03 17.39
CA SER A 342 10.27 0.25 16.38
C SER A 342 10.16 -1.26 16.57
N GLN A 343 9.91 -1.72 17.82
CA GLN A 343 9.72 -3.13 18.15
C GLN A 343 8.26 -3.56 18.27
N ALA A 344 7.32 -2.63 18.10
CA ALA A 344 5.89 -2.96 18.09
C ALA A 344 5.55 -3.86 16.90
N VAL A 345 4.64 -4.81 17.11
CA VAL A 345 4.25 -5.79 16.09
C VAL A 345 3.37 -5.11 15.04
N ASN A 346 3.70 -5.27 13.76
CA ASN A 346 2.86 -4.74 12.69
C ASN A 346 1.55 -5.54 12.59
N PRO A 347 0.38 -4.91 12.76
CA PRO A 347 -0.90 -5.60 12.70
C PRO A 347 -1.34 -5.97 11.28
N TYR A 348 -0.63 -5.51 10.24
CA TYR A 348 -1.05 -5.69 8.84
C TYR A 348 -0.39 -6.87 8.15
N GLY A 349 0.65 -7.48 8.70
CA GLY A 349 1.27 -8.64 8.07
C GLY A 349 2.64 -8.99 8.62
N ASP A 350 3.04 -10.22 8.29
CA ASP A 350 4.32 -10.84 8.65
C ASP A 350 5.16 -11.22 7.42
N GLY A 351 4.77 -10.77 6.21
CA GLY A 351 5.43 -11.09 4.95
C GLY A 351 5.06 -12.47 4.39
N ARG A 352 3.96 -13.07 4.85
CA ARG A 352 3.48 -14.38 4.37
C ARG A 352 2.02 -14.35 3.87
N ALA A 353 1.52 -13.17 3.55
CA ALA A 353 0.14 -13.02 3.09
C ALA A 353 -0.07 -13.66 1.70
N ALA A 354 0.93 -13.61 0.83
CA ALA A 354 0.87 -14.26 -0.48
C ALA A 354 0.81 -15.80 -0.35
N GLU A 355 1.61 -16.40 0.52
CA GLU A 355 1.57 -17.85 0.78
C GLU A 355 0.19 -18.29 1.30
N ARG A 356 -0.38 -17.52 2.25
CA ARG A 356 -1.74 -17.77 2.77
C ARG A 356 -2.79 -17.62 1.69
N THR A 357 -2.67 -16.60 0.83
CA THR A 357 -3.55 -16.41 -0.32
C THR A 357 -3.53 -17.61 -1.25
N VAL A 358 -2.35 -18.11 -1.63
CA VAL A 358 -2.21 -19.29 -2.49
C VAL A 358 -2.76 -20.55 -1.82
N SER A 359 -2.54 -20.74 -0.51
CA SER A 359 -3.10 -21.88 0.21
C SER A 359 -4.63 -21.85 0.26
N ALA A 360 -5.23 -20.66 0.42
CA ALA A 360 -6.68 -20.49 0.41
C ALA A 360 -7.29 -20.73 -0.98
N ILE A 361 -6.60 -20.30 -2.04
CA ILE A 361 -6.98 -20.63 -3.42
C ILE A 361 -6.88 -22.14 -3.68
N ALA A 362 -5.83 -22.80 -3.16
CA ALA A 362 -5.67 -24.25 -3.28
C ALA A 362 -6.83 -25.01 -2.65
N GLU A 363 -7.30 -24.58 -1.49
CA GLU A 363 -8.47 -25.19 -0.84
C GLU A 363 -9.77 -24.92 -1.62
N LEU A 364 -9.98 -23.67 -2.08
CA LEU A 364 -11.14 -23.29 -2.90
C LEU A 364 -11.25 -24.19 -4.14
N LEU A 365 -10.12 -24.51 -4.77
CA LEU A 365 -10.05 -25.35 -5.97
C LEU A 365 -9.90 -26.85 -5.68
N GLY A 366 -9.86 -27.27 -4.41
CA GLY A 366 -9.75 -28.67 -4.00
C GLY A 366 -8.40 -29.33 -4.31
N VAL A 367 -7.32 -28.54 -4.43
CA VAL A 367 -5.96 -28.99 -4.72
C VAL A 367 -4.98 -28.85 -3.55
N GLY A 368 -5.47 -28.47 -2.36
CA GLY A 368 -4.66 -28.29 -1.17
C GLY A 368 -5.45 -27.91 0.06
N GLU A 369 -4.75 -27.60 1.15
CA GLU A 369 -5.33 -27.16 2.42
C GLU A 369 -4.87 -25.75 2.75
N ARG A 370 -5.67 -25.02 3.55
CA ARG A 370 -5.29 -23.67 4.05
C ARG A 370 -4.16 -23.78 5.07
N MET A 371 -3.28 -22.82 5.04
CA MET A 371 -2.33 -22.55 6.12
C MET A 371 -3.09 -21.95 7.32
N PRO A 372 -2.46 -21.83 8.51
CA PRO A 372 -3.02 -21.03 9.60
C PRO A 372 -3.25 -19.56 9.17
N GLU A 373 -4.38 -19.00 9.62
CA GLU A 373 -4.68 -17.57 9.39
C GLU A 373 -3.60 -16.66 9.97
N PHE A 374 -3.50 -15.47 9.42
CA PHE A 374 -2.67 -14.42 10.01
C PHE A 374 -3.27 -14.00 11.35
N ALA A 375 -2.46 -14.06 12.39
CA ALA A 375 -2.73 -13.46 13.69
C ALA A 375 -1.48 -12.64 14.05
N PRO A 376 -1.59 -11.34 14.35
CA PRO A 376 -0.49 -10.61 14.95
C PRO A 376 -0.07 -11.34 16.23
N ASP A 377 1.22 -11.66 16.37
CA ASP A 377 1.72 -12.27 17.61
C ASP A 377 1.44 -11.32 18.77
N ASP A 378 0.59 -11.74 19.68
CA ASP A 378 0.46 -11.16 21.01
C ASP A 378 1.75 -11.47 21.79
N ARG A 379 2.83 -10.79 21.46
CA ARG A 379 3.98 -10.75 22.35
C ARG A 379 3.63 -9.78 23.48
N GLY A 380 2.92 -10.36 24.46
CA GLY A 380 2.59 -9.69 25.69
C GLY A 380 3.83 -9.31 26.55
#